data_e4306561e20ccf93a1b3cd4a96cf1fe8
#
_entry.id   e4306561e20ccf93a1b3cd4a96cf1fe8
#
_cell.length_a   1.000
_cell.length_b   1.000
_cell.length_c   1.000
_cell.angle_alpha   90.00
_cell.angle_beta   90.00
_cell.angle_gamma   90.00
#
_symmetry.space_group_name_H-M   'P 1'
#
loop_
_entity.id
_entity.type
_entity.pdbx_description
1 polymer ?
#
loop_
_entity_poly.entity_id
_entity_poly.type
_entity_poly.pdbx_seq_one_letter_code
_entity_poly.pdbx_strand_id
1 'polypeptide(L)'
;SIGRQENRADVFLHDCLREVSLLAGMDATRFRLFGHSSGAQFAHRYLMAHPHRIESAVIAAARWYTFPDTSRKFPFGIRSTKRLPDIAFNPEQYLRVRITVLEGALDTEVEVFRHSEQISAQQGKHRLERARRWVAAMKAQAHAHAMPSMIDLIEIDGVDHHFGPLCREGRLVQRVFWSLFGATVDEQSAITTCQ
;
A
#
# COMPACT_ATOMS: atom_id res chain seq x y z
N SER A 1 0.37 -9.43 -9.81
CA SER A 1 -0.29 -9.57 -8.49
C SER A 1 0.31 -10.73 -7.73
N ILE A 2 0.47 -10.59 -6.41
CA ILE A 2 0.76 -11.73 -5.54
C ILE A 2 -0.41 -12.71 -5.71
N GLY A 3 -0.22 -13.88 -6.33
CA GLY A 3 -1.32 -14.85 -6.37
C GLY A 3 -1.43 -15.84 -7.51
N ARG A 4 -0.47 -15.91 -8.44
CA ARG A 4 -0.32 -17.07 -9.34
C ARG A 4 1.10 -17.61 -9.22
N GLN A 5 1.23 -18.92 -8.98
CA GLN A 5 2.51 -19.56 -8.63
C GLN A 5 3.60 -19.39 -9.69
N GLU A 6 3.24 -19.27 -10.98
CA GLU A 6 4.17 -19.18 -12.09
C GLU A 6 4.60 -17.75 -12.47
N ASN A 7 3.89 -16.69 -11.97
CA ASN A 7 4.18 -15.28 -12.27
C ASN A 7 3.84 -14.38 -11.07
N ARG A 8 4.40 -14.69 -9.91
CA ARG A 8 4.20 -13.88 -8.71
C ARG A 8 5.05 -12.61 -8.79
N ALA A 9 4.39 -11.45 -8.68
CA ALA A 9 5.06 -10.16 -8.76
C ALA A 9 6.02 -9.90 -7.57
N ASP A 10 5.79 -10.51 -6.41
CA ASP A 10 6.71 -10.44 -5.28
C ASP A 10 8.01 -11.22 -5.53
N VAL A 11 7.93 -12.40 -6.15
CA VAL A 11 9.12 -13.15 -6.55
C VAL A 11 9.92 -12.38 -7.60
N PHE A 12 9.24 -11.83 -8.60
CA PHE A 12 9.90 -10.99 -9.61
C PHE A 12 10.57 -9.76 -8.98
N LEU A 13 9.90 -9.07 -8.03
CA LEU A 13 10.52 -7.96 -7.32
C LEU A 13 11.77 -8.41 -6.54
N HIS A 14 11.73 -9.58 -5.90
CA HIS A 14 12.91 -10.10 -5.20
C HIS A 14 14.09 -10.35 -6.15
N ASP A 15 13.82 -10.88 -7.35
CA ASP A 15 14.86 -11.10 -8.36
C ASP A 15 15.44 -9.78 -8.87
N CYS A 16 14.60 -8.78 -9.16
CA CYS A 16 15.06 -7.43 -9.54
C CYS A 16 15.91 -6.78 -8.43
N LEU A 17 15.47 -6.86 -7.18
CA LEU A 17 16.22 -6.28 -6.04
C LEU A 17 17.57 -6.97 -5.85
N ARG A 18 17.63 -8.28 -6.04
CA ARG A 18 18.89 -9.02 -5.99
C ARG A 18 19.86 -8.58 -7.10
N GLU A 19 19.36 -8.41 -8.32
CA GLU A 19 20.16 -7.95 -9.45
C GLU A 19 20.67 -6.51 -9.23
N VAL A 20 19.80 -5.60 -8.80
CA VAL A 20 20.18 -4.21 -8.47
C VAL A 20 21.23 -4.20 -7.34
N SER A 21 21.06 -5.02 -6.31
CA SER A 21 22.01 -5.13 -5.21
C SER A 21 23.40 -5.55 -5.70
N LEU A 22 23.46 -6.53 -6.61
CA LEU A 22 24.71 -7.00 -7.20
C LEU A 22 25.35 -5.96 -8.12
N LEU A 23 24.57 -5.32 -8.98
CA LEU A 23 25.07 -4.34 -9.96
C LEU A 23 25.50 -3.02 -9.31
N ALA A 24 24.76 -2.55 -8.31
CA ALA A 24 25.03 -1.28 -7.66
C ALA A 24 25.93 -1.41 -6.40
N GLY A 25 26.26 -2.62 -5.97
CA GLY A 25 27.04 -2.86 -4.75
C GLY A 25 26.34 -2.37 -3.47
N MET A 26 24.99 -2.37 -3.45
CA MET A 26 24.19 -1.84 -2.36
C MET A 26 23.36 -2.93 -1.68
N ASP A 27 23.09 -2.77 -0.39
CA ASP A 27 22.17 -3.66 0.32
C ASP A 27 20.72 -3.30 0.00
N ALA A 28 20.00 -4.20 -0.67
CA ALA A 28 18.58 -4.11 -0.98
C ALA A 28 17.74 -5.11 -0.19
N THR A 29 18.22 -5.60 0.96
CA THR A 29 17.47 -6.51 1.82
C THR A 29 16.24 -5.84 2.44
N ARG A 30 16.34 -4.55 2.74
CA ARG A 30 15.22 -3.71 3.19
C ARG A 30 15.14 -2.43 2.36
N PHE A 31 13.92 -2.00 2.09
CA PHE A 31 13.69 -0.83 1.24
C PHE A 31 12.42 -0.08 1.64
N ARG A 32 12.30 1.14 1.13
CA ARG A 32 11.10 1.96 1.25
C ARG A 32 10.22 1.74 0.02
N LEU A 33 8.92 1.65 0.22
CA LEU A 33 8.00 1.24 -0.83
C LEU A 33 6.94 2.31 -1.07
N PHE A 34 6.82 2.74 -2.32
CA PHE A 34 5.72 3.58 -2.78
C PHE A 34 4.91 2.86 -3.85
N GLY A 35 3.60 2.99 -3.80
CA GLY A 35 2.71 2.52 -4.85
C GLY A 35 1.50 3.43 -5.04
N HIS A 36 1.12 3.65 -6.30
CA HIS A 36 -0.10 4.37 -6.69
C HIS A 36 -1.06 3.45 -7.43
N SER A 37 -2.37 3.56 -7.19
CA SER A 37 -3.43 2.81 -7.86
C SER A 37 -3.20 1.29 -7.82
N SER A 38 -2.97 0.63 -8.95
CA SER A 38 -2.62 -0.81 -9.00
C SER A 38 -1.29 -1.12 -8.29
N GLY A 39 -0.33 -0.18 -8.34
CA GLY A 39 0.92 -0.26 -7.57
C GLY A 39 0.66 -0.20 -6.05
N ALA A 40 -0.30 0.60 -5.62
CA ALA A 40 -0.72 0.65 -4.22
C ALA A 40 -1.37 -0.67 -3.75
N GLN A 41 -2.16 -1.31 -4.63
CA GLN A 41 -2.70 -2.64 -4.36
C GLN A 41 -1.61 -3.71 -4.22
N PHE A 42 -0.55 -3.61 -5.00
CA PHE A 42 0.61 -4.47 -4.84
C PHE A 42 1.35 -4.16 -3.55
N ALA A 43 1.68 -2.88 -3.33
CA ALA A 43 2.51 -2.41 -2.22
C ALA A 43 1.95 -2.80 -0.84
N HIS A 44 0.66 -2.55 -0.57
CA HIS A 44 0.10 -2.92 0.73
C HIS A 44 0.05 -4.44 0.96
N ARG A 45 -0.19 -5.23 -0.09
CA ARG A 45 -0.17 -6.70 0.01
C ARG A 45 1.24 -7.22 0.20
N TYR A 46 2.20 -6.62 -0.49
CA TYR A 46 3.60 -6.98 -0.36
C TYR A 46 4.12 -6.70 1.06
N LEU A 47 3.85 -5.51 1.61
CA LEU A 47 4.27 -5.20 2.98
C LEU A 47 3.63 -6.11 4.02
N MET A 48 2.37 -6.54 3.84
CA MET A 48 1.72 -7.48 4.76
C MET A 48 2.28 -8.90 4.65
N ALA A 49 2.73 -9.30 3.45
CA ALA A 49 3.32 -10.61 3.18
C ALA A 49 4.82 -10.69 3.53
N HIS A 50 5.56 -9.60 3.35
CA HIS A 50 7.00 -9.51 3.51
C HIS A 50 7.43 -8.30 4.38
N PRO A 51 6.86 -8.13 5.59
CA PRO A 51 7.07 -6.93 6.41
C PRO A 51 8.54 -6.73 6.80
N HIS A 52 9.30 -7.81 6.95
CA HIS A 52 10.73 -7.77 7.29
C HIS A 52 11.60 -7.08 6.23
N ARG A 53 11.10 -6.94 4.99
CA ARG A 53 11.79 -6.27 3.89
C ARG A 53 11.45 -4.78 3.76
N ILE A 54 10.46 -4.29 4.50
CA ILE A 54 9.96 -2.92 4.36
C ILE A 54 10.37 -2.06 5.55
N GLU A 55 11.03 -0.93 5.28
CA GLU A 55 11.32 0.09 6.28
C GLU A 55 10.13 1.00 6.54
N SER A 56 9.51 1.47 5.47
CA SER A 56 8.30 2.27 5.47
C SER A 56 7.60 2.18 4.12
N ALA A 57 6.28 2.45 4.10
CA ALA A 57 5.51 2.40 2.87
C ALA A 57 4.56 3.59 2.72
N VAL A 58 4.38 4.04 1.48
CA VAL A 58 3.33 4.99 1.09
C VAL A 58 2.41 4.31 0.08
N ILE A 59 1.12 4.27 0.42
CA ILE A 59 0.07 3.60 -0.34
C ILE A 59 -0.89 4.68 -0.84
N ALA A 60 -0.85 5.01 -2.13
CA ALA A 60 -1.65 6.09 -2.70
C ALA A 60 -2.76 5.57 -3.62
N ALA A 61 -4.00 5.96 -3.37
CA ALA A 61 -5.17 5.74 -4.20
C ALA A 61 -5.41 4.26 -4.59
N ALA A 62 -5.31 3.35 -3.64
CA ALA A 62 -5.56 1.93 -3.89
C ALA A 62 -7.04 1.66 -4.15
N ARG A 63 -7.35 0.91 -5.23
CA ARG A 63 -8.74 0.59 -5.56
C ARG A 63 -9.48 -0.12 -4.43
N TRP A 64 -8.81 -1.07 -3.74
CA TRP A 64 -9.32 -1.80 -2.58
C TRP A 64 -8.18 -2.51 -1.84
N TYR A 65 -8.42 -2.95 -0.62
CA TYR A 65 -7.41 -3.41 0.31
C TYR A 65 -7.58 -4.88 0.72
N THR A 66 -6.49 -5.53 1.12
CA THR A 66 -6.50 -6.77 1.89
C THR A 66 -6.65 -6.39 3.36
N PHE A 67 -7.76 -6.78 3.99
CA PHE A 67 -8.04 -6.46 5.39
C PHE A 67 -7.27 -7.37 6.34
N PRO A 68 -6.92 -6.89 7.54
CA PRO A 68 -6.29 -7.69 8.59
C PRO A 68 -7.31 -8.65 9.24
N ASP A 69 -8.01 -9.44 8.45
CA ASP A 69 -9.11 -10.31 8.86
C ASP A 69 -8.74 -11.78 8.64
N THR A 70 -8.53 -12.51 9.73
CA THR A 70 -8.17 -13.93 9.73
C THR A 70 -9.34 -14.85 9.34
N SER A 71 -10.58 -14.35 9.37
CA SER A 71 -11.77 -15.12 8.96
C SER A 71 -11.88 -15.22 7.43
N ARG A 72 -11.30 -14.28 6.70
CA ARG A 72 -11.38 -14.19 5.24
C ARG A 72 -10.08 -14.62 4.56
N LYS A 73 -10.21 -15.37 3.47
CA LYS A 73 -9.08 -15.78 2.64
C LYS A 73 -8.49 -14.58 1.86
N PHE A 74 -7.18 -14.62 1.62
CA PHE A 74 -6.54 -13.73 0.67
C PHE A 74 -7.24 -13.79 -0.71
N PRO A 75 -7.49 -12.69 -1.41
CA PRO A 75 -6.98 -11.34 -1.12
C PRO A 75 -7.91 -10.45 -0.26
N PHE A 76 -9.07 -10.91 0.20
CA PHE A 76 -10.01 -10.11 0.99
C PHE A 76 -9.63 -10.00 2.47
N GLY A 77 -8.88 -10.97 2.98
CA GLY A 77 -8.32 -11.03 4.32
C GLY A 77 -6.98 -11.76 4.31
N ILE A 78 -6.48 -12.09 5.50
CA ILE A 78 -5.14 -12.65 5.71
C ILE A 78 -5.14 -14.16 6.03
N ARG A 79 -6.28 -14.85 5.97
CA ARG A 79 -6.30 -16.29 6.13
C ARG A 79 -5.51 -16.96 5.00
N SER A 80 -4.59 -17.86 5.35
CA SER A 80 -3.74 -18.59 4.41
C SER A 80 -4.54 -19.32 3.33
N THR A 81 -3.95 -19.46 2.16
CA THR A 81 -4.55 -20.14 1.02
C THR A 81 -3.53 -21.05 0.33
N LYS A 82 -4.02 -22.10 -0.33
CA LYS A 82 -3.16 -22.96 -1.17
C LYS A 82 -2.47 -22.22 -2.32
N ARG A 83 -2.90 -21.00 -2.65
CA ARG A 83 -2.30 -20.16 -3.70
C ARG A 83 -1.03 -19.42 -3.23
N LEU A 84 -0.85 -19.30 -1.91
CA LEU A 84 0.28 -18.65 -1.26
C LEU A 84 0.78 -19.53 -0.12
N PRO A 85 1.31 -20.74 -0.42
CA PRO A 85 1.65 -21.70 0.62
C PRO A 85 2.85 -21.28 1.47
N ASP A 86 3.70 -20.40 0.94
CA ASP A 86 4.90 -19.84 1.53
C ASP A 86 4.68 -18.49 2.24
N ILE A 87 3.46 -17.94 2.22
CA ILE A 87 3.12 -16.67 2.87
C ILE A 87 2.32 -16.93 4.14
N ALA A 88 2.90 -16.54 5.26
CA ALA A 88 2.22 -16.43 6.54
C ALA A 88 2.10 -14.94 6.90
N PHE A 89 0.88 -14.41 6.85
CA PHE A 89 0.63 -13.04 7.29
C PHE A 89 0.75 -12.96 8.82
N ASN A 90 1.74 -12.20 9.29
CA ASN A 90 1.99 -12.02 10.72
C ASN A 90 1.64 -10.58 11.13
N PRO A 91 0.53 -10.37 11.88
CA PRO A 91 0.12 -9.04 12.33
C PRO A 91 1.19 -8.32 13.14
N GLU A 92 1.84 -9.00 14.07
CA GLU A 92 2.88 -8.37 14.90
C GLU A 92 4.07 -7.84 14.12
N GLN A 93 4.32 -8.38 12.94
CA GLN A 93 5.40 -7.91 12.07
C GLN A 93 4.93 -6.74 11.17
N TYR A 94 3.82 -6.90 10.43
CA TYR A 94 3.42 -5.85 9.49
C TYR A 94 2.84 -4.60 10.20
N LEU A 95 2.32 -4.72 11.41
CA LEU A 95 1.87 -3.58 12.22
C LEU A 95 3.03 -2.71 12.74
N ARG A 96 4.26 -3.20 12.69
CA ARG A 96 5.47 -2.41 13.02
C ARG A 96 5.96 -1.55 11.86
N VAL A 97 5.50 -1.83 10.65
CA VAL A 97 5.89 -1.06 9.45
C VAL A 97 5.19 0.29 9.48
N ARG A 98 5.94 1.38 9.32
CA ARG A 98 5.35 2.72 9.18
C ARG A 98 4.67 2.84 7.82
N ILE A 99 3.36 3.14 7.82
CA ILE A 99 2.54 3.21 6.63
C ILE A 99 1.86 4.57 6.57
N THR A 100 2.01 5.27 5.45
CA THR A 100 1.21 6.44 5.11
C THR A 100 0.28 6.10 3.96
N VAL A 101 -1.02 6.27 4.16
CA VAL A 101 -2.03 6.15 3.11
C VAL A 101 -2.34 7.54 2.60
N LEU A 102 -2.24 7.73 1.28
CA LEU A 102 -2.59 8.99 0.61
C LEU A 102 -3.83 8.76 -0.26
N GLU A 103 -4.87 9.56 -0.06
CA GLU A 103 -6.10 9.42 -0.83
C GLU A 103 -6.67 10.79 -1.21
N GLY A 104 -7.13 10.95 -2.44
CA GLY A 104 -7.82 12.16 -2.87
C GLY A 104 -9.18 12.30 -2.18
N ALA A 105 -9.47 13.47 -1.60
CA ALA A 105 -10.74 13.73 -0.95
C ALA A 105 -11.94 13.68 -1.92
N LEU A 106 -11.69 13.85 -3.22
CA LEU A 106 -12.68 13.75 -4.29
C LEU A 106 -12.75 12.34 -4.94
N ASP A 107 -11.94 11.36 -4.49
CA ASP A 107 -11.98 9.98 -5.03
C ASP A 107 -13.18 9.20 -4.47
N THR A 108 -14.36 9.68 -4.82
CA THR A 108 -15.66 9.16 -4.35
C THR A 108 -16.47 8.50 -5.47
N GLU A 109 -15.87 8.25 -6.62
CA GLU A 109 -16.54 7.57 -7.73
C GLU A 109 -16.81 6.10 -7.40
N VAL A 110 -18.03 5.65 -7.70
CA VAL A 110 -18.43 4.25 -7.52
C VAL A 110 -18.11 3.46 -8.77
N GLU A 111 -17.06 2.66 -8.70
CA GLU A 111 -16.64 1.82 -9.81
C GLU A 111 -17.28 0.42 -9.75
N VAL A 112 -17.75 -0.06 -10.92
CA VAL A 112 -18.21 -1.45 -11.10
C VAL A 112 -17.06 -2.27 -11.70
N PHE A 113 -16.64 -3.31 -10.98
CA PHE A 113 -15.60 -4.24 -11.42
C PHE A 113 -15.83 -5.63 -10.81
N ARG A 114 -15.03 -6.60 -11.19
CA ARG A 114 -15.15 -7.96 -10.65
C ARG A 114 -15.09 -7.98 -9.13
N HIS A 115 -16.07 -8.60 -8.48
CA HIS A 115 -16.23 -8.66 -7.02
C HIS A 115 -16.55 -7.30 -6.34
N SER A 116 -16.98 -6.26 -7.09
CA SER A 116 -17.29 -4.96 -6.53
C SER A 116 -18.33 -4.99 -5.41
N GLU A 117 -19.35 -5.83 -5.51
CA GLU A 117 -20.38 -6.00 -4.48
C GLU A 117 -19.79 -6.52 -3.16
N GLN A 118 -18.99 -7.59 -3.22
CA GLN A 118 -18.32 -8.16 -2.04
C GLN A 118 -17.35 -7.15 -1.41
N ILE A 119 -16.60 -6.42 -2.23
CA ILE A 119 -15.65 -5.40 -1.78
C ILE A 119 -16.42 -4.24 -1.16
N SER A 120 -17.49 -3.76 -1.79
CA SER A 120 -18.30 -2.67 -1.28
C SER A 120 -18.96 -3.01 0.06
N ALA A 121 -19.43 -4.23 0.22
CA ALA A 121 -19.99 -4.69 1.50
C ALA A 121 -18.94 -4.69 2.63
N GLN A 122 -17.70 -5.07 2.34
CA GLN A 122 -16.62 -5.10 3.33
C GLN A 122 -15.98 -3.72 3.56
N GLN A 123 -15.69 -3.00 2.48
CA GLN A 123 -14.75 -1.89 2.48
C GLN A 123 -15.38 -0.52 2.18
N GLY A 124 -16.58 -0.50 1.62
CA GLY A 124 -17.24 0.71 1.17
C GLY A 124 -17.29 0.87 -0.34
N LYS A 125 -18.03 1.87 -0.80
CA LYS A 125 -18.41 2.00 -2.21
C LYS A 125 -17.31 2.58 -3.10
N HIS A 126 -16.48 3.48 -2.57
CA HIS A 126 -15.44 4.19 -3.31
C HIS A 126 -14.07 4.14 -2.59
N ARG A 127 -13.00 4.57 -3.27
CA ARG A 127 -11.61 4.41 -2.77
C ARG A 127 -11.39 5.11 -1.44
N LEU A 128 -11.83 6.35 -1.28
CA LEU A 128 -11.67 7.10 -0.05
C LEU A 128 -12.32 6.37 1.15
N GLU A 129 -13.53 5.84 0.99
CA GLU A 129 -14.20 5.07 2.05
C GLU A 129 -13.41 3.79 2.38
N ARG A 130 -12.91 3.11 1.34
CA ARG A 130 -12.11 1.89 1.50
C ARG A 130 -10.79 2.16 2.24
N ALA A 131 -10.13 3.27 1.93
CA ALA A 131 -8.93 3.70 2.63
C ALA A 131 -9.19 3.98 4.11
N ARG A 132 -10.25 4.76 4.42
CA ARG A 132 -10.67 5.06 5.80
C ARG A 132 -10.94 3.79 6.59
N ARG A 133 -11.73 2.86 6.03
CA ARG A 133 -12.07 1.60 6.69
C ARG A 133 -10.86 0.69 6.89
N TRP A 134 -9.97 0.62 5.90
CA TRP A 134 -8.76 -0.19 6.02
C TRP A 134 -7.80 0.37 7.09
N VAL A 135 -7.56 1.67 7.10
CA VAL A 135 -6.75 2.32 8.14
C VAL A 135 -7.35 2.12 9.52
N ALA A 136 -8.67 2.27 9.66
CA ALA A 136 -9.36 2.00 10.93
C ALA A 136 -9.19 0.53 11.37
N ALA A 137 -9.30 -0.43 10.46
CA ALA A 137 -9.10 -1.85 10.76
C ALA A 137 -7.66 -2.15 11.19
N MET A 138 -6.66 -1.55 10.54
CA MET A 138 -5.24 -1.68 10.91
C MET A 138 -4.97 -1.09 12.30
N LYS A 139 -5.54 0.08 12.61
CA LYS A 139 -5.44 0.72 13.95
C LYS A 139 -6.10 -0.14 15.02
N ALA A 140 -7.29 -0.68 14.75
CA ALA A 140 -7.98 -1.58 15.67
C ALA A 140 -7.17 -2.85 15.93
N GLN A 141 -6.55 -3.41 14.90
CA GLN A 141 -5.69 -4.59 15.08
C GLN A 141 -4.42 -4.27 15.87
N ALA A 142 -3.78 -3.13 15.64
CA ALA A 142 -2.65 -2.70 16.46
C ALA A 142 -3.04 -2.58 17.94
N HIS A 143 -4.19 -1.97 18.23
CA HIS A 143 -4.72 -1.89 19.59
C HIS A 143 -4.98 -3.28 20.21
N ALA A 144 -5.58 -4.20 19.44
CA ALA A 144 -5.85 -5.56 19.91
C ALA A 144 -4.56 -6.35 20.22
N HIS A 145 -3.43 -6.00 19.59
CA HIS A 145 -2.11 -6.55 19.88
C HIS A 145 -1.31 -5.73 20.91
N ALA A 146 -1.93 -4.75 21.58
CA ALA A 146 -1.26 -3.83 22.50
C ALA A 146 -0.03 -3.13 21.88
N MET A 147 -0.12 -2.80 20.57
CA MET A 147 0.94 -2.13 19.81
C MET A 147 0.56 -0.69 19.47
N PRO A 148 1.54 0.23 19.39
CA PRO A 148 1.30 1.55 18.85
C PRO A 148 0.86 1.46 17.39
N SER A 149 -0.05 2.35 16.97
CA SER A 149 -0.43 2.45 15.57
C SER A 149 0.67 3.12 14.76
N MET A 150 1.14 2.46 13.71
CA MET A 150 2.16 2.94 12.78
C MET A 150 1.57 3.30 11.41
N ILE A 151 0.24 3.50 11.32
CA ILE A 151 -0.45 3.82 10.08
C ILE A 151 -1.23 5.12 10.20
N ASP A 152 -1.08 5.99 9.19
CA ASP A 152 -1.81 7.24 9.06
C ASP A 152 -2.48 7.35 7.69
N LEU A 153 -3.63 8.04 7.65
CA LEU A 153 -4.33 8.44 6.44
C LEU A 153 -4.20 9.96 6.27
N ILE A 154 -3.76 10.37 5.10
CA ILE A 154 -3.75 11.76 4.66
C ILE A 154 -4.74 11.88 3.51
N GLU A 155 -5.83 12.56 3.73
CA GLU A 155 -6.79 12.94 2.70
C GLU A 155 -6.32 14.23 2.05
N ILE A 156 -6.25 14.24 0.72
CA ILE A 156 -5.72 15.36 -0.06
C ILE A 156 -6.87 16.11 -0.68
N ASP A 157 -7.11 17.31 -0.20
CA ASP A 157 -8.22 18.16 -0.66
C ASP A 157 -8.08 18.52 -2.16
N GLY A 158 -9.22 18.63 -2.83
CA GLY A 158 -9.31 19.13 -4.21
C GLY A 158 -8.88 18.16 -5.31
N VAL A 159 -8.46 16.94 -4.98
CA VAL A 159 -7.99 15.97 -5.96
C VAL A 159 -8.71 14.63 -5.83
N ASP A 160 -8.78 13.90 -6.95
CA ASP A 160 -9.25 12.53 -7.04
C ASP A 160 -8.07 11.53 -7.13
N HIS A 161 -8.25 10.35 -7.76
CA HIS A 161 -7.20 9.34 -7.88
C HIS A 161 -6.26 9.54 -9.09
N HIS A 162 -6.52 10.50 -9.96
CA HIS A 162 -5.70 10.72 -11.15
C HIS A 162 -4.30 11.20 -10.77
N PHE A 163 -3.28 10.52 -11.31
CA PHE A 163 -1.89 10.74 -10.95
C PHE A 163 -1.43 12.18 -11.20
N GLY A 164 -1.82 12.76 -12.35
CA GLY A 164 -1.44 14.14 -12.70
C GLY A 164 -1.90 15.19 -11.69
N PRO A 165 -3.21 15.30 -11.39
CA PRO A 165 -3.72 16.18 -10.33
C PRO A 165 -3.10 15.89 -8.96
N LEU A 166 -2.99 14.61 -8.56
CA LEU A 166 -2.32 14.23 -7.31
C LEU A 166 -0.89 14.77 -7.22
N CYS A 167 -0.12 14.72 -8.32
CA CYS A 167 1.24 15.24 -8.34
C CYS A 167 1.29 16.77 -8.25
N ARG A 168 0.54 17.47 -9.14
CA ARG A 168 0.62 18.94 -9.25
C ARG A 168 -0.10 19.66 -8.11
N GLU A 169 -1.37 19.34 -7.90
CA GLU A 169 -2.25 20.03 -6.97
C GLU A 169 -2.15 19.39 -5.58
N GLY A 170 -2.11 18.05 -5.51
CA GLY A 170 -1.98 17.28 -4.29
C GLY A 170 -0.57 17.20 -3.73
N ARG A 171 0.45 17.67 -4.46
CA ARG A 171 1.87 17.64 -4.05
C ARG A 171 2.33 16.22 -3.65
N LEU A 172 1.92 15.21 -4.44
CA LEU A 172 2.15 13.80 -4.14
C LEU A 172 3.63 13.49 -3.90
N VAL A 173 4.54 14.02 -4.76
CA VAL A 173 5.97 13.74 -4.66
C VAL A 173 6.52 14.22 -3.31
N GLN A 174 6.20 15.46 -2.92
CA GLN A 174 6.64 16.02 -1.64
C GLN A 174 6.12 15.19 -0.45
N ARG A 175 4.84 14.79 -0.49
CA ARG A 175 4.23 13.96 0.56
C ARG A 175 4.89 12.59 0.65
N VAL A 176 5.16 11.95 -0.49
CA VAL A 176 5.85 10.65 -0.55
C VAL A 176 7.26 10.76 0.02
N PHE A 177 8.05 11.74 -0.42
CA PHE A 177 9.41 11.94 0.08
C PHE A 177 9.44 12.26 1.57
N TRP A 178 8.54 13.14 2.03
CA TRP A 178 8.43 13.42 3.46
C TRP A 178 8.07 12.17 4.27
N SER A 179 7.09 11.38 3.81
CA SER A 179 6.65 10.19 4.52
C SER A 179 7.71 9.08 4.56
N LEU A 180 8.49 8.92 3.49
CA LEU A 180 9.50 7.86 3.40
C LEU A 180 10.84 8.26 4.01
N PHE A 181 11.24 9.53 3.87
CA PHE A 181 12.61 9.96 4.16
C PHE A 181 12.69 11.07 5.22
N GLY A 182 11.57 11.70 5.59
CA GLY A 182 11.59 12.91 6.42
C GLY A 182 12.23 14.12 5.73
N ALA A 183 12.35 14.08 4.40
CA ALA A 183 13.01 15.09 3.58
C ALA A 183 11.99 15.81 2.69
N THR A 184 12.25 17.09 2.41
CA THR A 184 11.50 17.89 1.45
C THR A 184 12.17 17.84 0.08
N VAL A 185 11.37 17.87 -0.97
CA VAL A 185 11.80 18.02 -2.37
C VAL A 185 11.31 19.37 -2.85
N ASP A 186 12.16 20.14 -3.53
CA ASP A 186 11.76 21.43 -4.10
C ASP A 186 10.68 21.25 -5.18
N GLU A 187 9.90 22.32 -5.42
CA GLU A 187 8.76 22.22 -6.34
C GLU A 187 9.20 21.98 -7.79
N GLN A 188 10.35 22.49 -8.19
CA GLN A 188 10.86 22.36 -9.55
C GLN A 188 11.23 20.89 -9.86
N SER A 189 11.94 20.24 -8.95
CA SER A 189 12.30 18.83 -9.05
C SER A 189 11.05 17.92 -9.02
N ALA A 190 10.06 18.24 -8.21
CA ALA A 190 8.83 17.48 -8.08
C ALA A 190 7.98 17.49 -9.36
N ILE A 191 7.85 18.64 -10.03
CA ILE A 191 7.07 18.78 -11.28
C ILE A 191 7.71 17.97 -12.41
N THR A 192 9.04 18.01 -12.55
CA THR A 192 9.77 17.25 -13.57
C THR A 192 9.58 15.74 -13.41
N THR A 193 9.43 15.25 -12.17
CA THR A 193 9.23 13.83 -11.88
C THR A 193 7.81 13.34 -12.26
N CYS A 194 6.83 14.25 -12.39
CA CYS A 194 5.44 13.93 -12.68
C CYS A 194 5.05 14.08 -14.18
N GLN A 195 5.98 14.43 -15.06
CA GLN A 195 5.79 14.47 -16.50
C GLN A 195 6.12 13.12 -17.15
#